data_a66c10f7bd98d7e915d3c13a56b7790a
#
_entry.id   a66c10f7bd98d7e915d3c13a56b7790a
#
_cell.length_a   1.000
_cell.length_b   1.000
_cell.length_c   1.000
_cell.angle_alpha   90.00
_cell.angle_beta   90.00
_cell.angle_gamma   90.00
#
_symmetry.space_group_name_H-M   'P 1'
#
loop_
_entity.id
_entity.type
_entity.pdbx_description
1 polymer ?
#
loop_
_entity_poly.entity_id
_entity_poly.type
_entity_poly.pdbx_seq_one_letter_code
_entity_poly.pdbx_strand_id
1 'polypeptide(L)'
;FFMHLWDSEGINRLVFGDHPYGLRASGEVATVEKFTRADLLEFYRRHYAAPYAVVALIGDVTRAQAEAIAEEVTRGLPPADGAEPPLPPVAELAAGATSTIAHHASQAHIMIGAPGMRRDDPDYFPLFVGNYVLGGGGFVSRITEEVRQKRGLAYSAYSYFSPLKREGPFLIGMQTQRGQAAEALAVVQATLAGFVKDGPTEKELVAAKQNIMGGFPLRIDSNRKIHDNLAMIGFYRLPLTYLEDFVKNVERVTVADIRDAFKRRVHPDKMVTVVVGTDK
;
A
#
# COMPACT_ATOMS: atom_id res chain seq x y z
N PHE A 1 -5.91 -8.52 -17.69
CA PHE A 1 -4.60 -8.76 -17.06
C PHE A 1 -3.57 -7.69 -17.46
N PHE A 2 -3.40 -7.41 -18.74
CA PHE A 2 -2.45 -6.38 -19.24
C PHE A 2 -2.78 -4.96 -18.79
N MET A 3 -4.03 -4.57 -18.76
CA MET A 3 -4.44 -3.22 -18.31
C MET A 3 -4.08 -2.96 -16.85
N HIS A 4 -4.24 -3.93 -15.97
CA HIS A 4 -3.93 -3.78 -14.55
C HIS A 4 -2.42 -3.55 -14.27
N LEU A 5 -1.54 -4.12 -15.11
CA LEU A 5 -0.08 -3.87 -15.04
C LEU A 5 0.28 -2.44 -15.47
N TRP A 6 -0.37 -1.92 -16.54
CA TRP A 6 -0.15 -0.55 -17.01
C TRP A 6 -0.61 0.51 -16.01
N ASP A 7 -1.71 0.25 -15.30
CA ASP A 7 -2.27 1.17 -14.31
C ASP A 7 -1.34 1.32 -13.09
N SER A 8 -0.92 0.20 -12.49
CA SER A 8 -0.14 0.21 -11.25
C SER A 8 1.32 0.67 -11.48
N GLU A 9 1.94 0.27 -12.59
CA GLU A 9 3.31 0.69 -12.91
C GLU A 9 3.36 2.13 -13.41
N GLY A 10 2.37 2.56 -14.20
CA GLY A 10 2.26 3.94 -14.68
C GLY A 10 2.05 4.94 -13.54
N ILE A 11 1.17 4.61 -12.58
CA ILE A 11 0.92 5.49 -11.44
C ILE A 11 2.11 5.59 -10.50
N ASN A 12 2.82 4.48 -10.23
CA ASN A 12 3.99 4.53 -9.36
C ASN A 12 5.09 5.43 -9.92
N ARG A 13 5.31 5.41 -11.24
CA ARG A 13 6.26 6.33 -11.88
C ARG A 13 5.87 7.80 -11.70
N LEU A 14 4.59 8.11 -11.80
CA LEU A 14 4.08 9.48 -11.59
C LEU A 14 4.12 9.91 -10.13
N VAL A 15 3.85 8.98 -9.20
CA VAL A 15 3.85 9.25 -7.76
C VAL A 15 5.26 9.43 -7.21
N PHE A 16 6.21 8.59 -7.64
CA PHE A 16 7.54 8.51 -7.02
C PHE A 16 8.67 9.03 -7.90
N GLY A 17 8.43 9.33 -9.19
CA GLY A 17 9.46 9.83 -10.10
C GLY A 17 10.67 8.91 -10.18
N ASP A 18 11.85 9.45 -9.89
CA ASP A 18 13.13 8.72 -9.93
C ASP A 18 13.44 7.96 -8.62
N HIS A 19 12.55 8.03 -7.62
CA HIS A 19 12.70 7.22 -6.40
C HIS A 19 12.59 5.72 -6.76
N PRO A 20 13.33 4.80 -6.07
CA PRO A 20 13.25 3.35 -6.32
C PRO A 20 11.83 2.77 -6.34
N TYR A 21 10.88 3.36 -5.60
CA TYR A 21 9.48 2.94 -5.62
C TYR A 21 8.74 3.25 -6.93
N GLY A 22 9.29 4.15 -7.76
CA GLY A 22 8.79 4.43 -9.11
C GLY A 22 9.27 3.45 -10.19
N LEU A 23 10.24 2.61 -9.86
CA LEU A 23 10.78 1.63 -10.80
C LEU A 23 9.84 0.43 -10.94
N ARG A 24 9.81 -0.14 -12.14
CA ARG A 24 9.08 -1.38 -12.40
C ARG A 24 9.77 -2.56 -11.74
N ALA A 25 9.07 -3.33 -10.92
CA ALA A 25 9.62 -4.53 -10.30
C ALA A 25 10.03 -5.59 -11.33
N SER A 26 9.33 -5.68 -12.46
CA SER A 26 9.65 -6.56 -13.59
C SER A 26 10.81 -6.06 -14.46
N GLY A 27 11.24 -4.82 -14.26
CA GLY A 27 12.21 -4.16 -15.13
C GLY A 27 11.63 -3.76 -16.49
N GLU A 28 12.50 -3.30 -17.36
CA GLU A 28 12.20 -2.98 -18.76
C GLU A 28 13.06 -3.87 -19.68
N VAL A 29 12.51 -4.28 -20.83
CA VAL A 29 13.23 -5.16 -21.80
C VAL A 29 14.61 -4.61 -22.09
N ALA A 30 14.72 -3.31 -22.42
CA ALA A 30 15.97 -2.64 -22.73
C ALA A 30 17.03 -2.67 -21.61
N THR A 31 16.60 -2.90 -20.36
CA THR A 31 17.48 -3.02 -19.21
C THR A 31 17.78 -4.48 -18.88
N VAL A 32 16.72 -5.32 -18.83
CA VAL A 32 16.83 -6.73 -18.44
C VAL A 32 17.69 -7.53 -19.43
N GLU A 33 17.57 -7.27 -20.74
CA GLU A 33 18.37 -7.96 -21.76
C GLU A 33 19.88 -7.68 -21.70
N LYS A 34 20.28 -6.63 -20.97
CA LYS A 34 21.69 -6.26 -20.79
C LYS A 34 22.34 -6.89 -19.57
N PHE A 35 21.54 -7.48 -18.66
CA PHE A 35 22.08 -8.06 -17.45
C PHE A 35 22.96 -9.27 -17.76
N THR A 36 24.14 -9.24 -17.19
CA THR A 36 25.10 -10.34 -17.22
C THR A 36 25.06 -11.12 -15.90
N ARG A 37 25.67 -12.32 -15.91
CA ARG A 37 25.88 -13.09 -14.67
C ARG A 37 26.71 -12.29 -13.64
N ALA A 38 27.64 -11.46 -14.10
CA ALA A 38 28.48 -10.63 -13.20
C ALA A 38 27.62 -9.60 -12.45
N ASP A 39 26.70 -8.92 -13.13
CA ASP A 39 25.77 -7.94 -12.52
C ASP A 39 24.90 -8.60 -11.44
N LEU A 40 24.37 -9.80 -11.72
CA LEU A 40 23.57 -10.55 -10.74
C LEU A 40 24.39 -10.99 -9.52
N LEU A 41 25.65 -11.39 -9.71
CA LEU A 41 26.54 -11.76 -8.61
C LEU A 41 26.93 -10.56 -7.76
N GLU A 42 27.18 -9.40 -8.39
CA GLU A 42 27.45 -8.14 -7.68
C GLU A 42 26.25 -7.73 -6.85
N PHE A 43 25.05 -7.73 -7.45
CA PHE A 43 23.80 -7.45 -6.75
C PHE A 43 23.59 -8.40 -5.56
N TYR A 44 23.78 -9.70 -5.76
CA TYR A 44 23.67 -10.70 -4.68
C TYR A 44 24.61 -10.40 -3.52
N ARG A 45 25.89 -10.15 -3.79
CA ARG A 45 26.90 -9.86 -2.76
C ARG A 45 26.57 -8.59 -1.98
N ARG A 46 26.02 -7.60 -2.65
CA ARG A 46 25.71 -6.30 -2.06
C ARG A 46 24.44 -6.29 -1.23
N HIS A 47 23.41 -7.03 -1.65
CA HIS A 47 22.07 -6.93 -1.08
C HIS A 47 21.62 -8.14 -0.25
N TYR A 48 22.21 -9.32 -0.46
CA TYR A 48 21.84 -10.55 0.26
C TYR A 48 22.83 -10.86 1.38
N ALA A 49 23.25 -9.85 2.13
CA ALA A 49 24.21 -10.04 3.22
C ALA A 49 23.56 -10.52 4.52
N ALA A 50 24.22 -11.41 5.24
CA ALA A 50 23.71 -11.98 6.49
C ALA A 50 23.28 -10.95 7.54
N PRO A 51 23.99 -9.81 7.76
CA PRO A 51 23.57 -8.79 8.73
C PRO A 51 22.27 -8.07 8.38
N TYR A 52 21.78 -8.17 7.14
CA TYR A 52 20.50 -7.57 6.70
C TYR A 52 19.36 -8.58 6.72
N ALA A 53 19.67 -9.86 6.93
CA ALA A 53 18.67 -10.91 6.92
C ALA A 53 17.79 -10.84 8.18
N VAL A 54 16.50 -11.08 7.99
CA VAL A 54 15.54 -11.33 9.05
C VAL A 54 14.99 -12.73 8.85
N VAL A 55 15.16 -13.58 9.87
CA VAL A 55 14.62 -14.94 9.85
C VAL A 55 13.39 -14.98 10.74
N ALA A 56 12.23 -15.27 10.15
CA ALA A 56 10.98 -15.49 10.87
C ALA A 56 10.69 -16.98 10.93
N LEU A 57 10.46 -17.51 12.13
CA LEU A 57 10.18 -18.92 12.36
C LEU A 57 8.91 -19.06 13.21
N ILE A 58 8.08 -20.01 12.85
CA ILE A 58 6.93 -20.46 13.65
C ILE A 58 6.74 -21.96 13.47
N GLY A 59 6.50 -22.66 14.56
CA GLY A 59 6.27 -24.10 14.56
C GLY A 59 6.58 -24.72 15.92
N ASP A 60 6.56 -26.04 15.98
CA ASP A 60 6.95 -26.80 17.16
C ASP A 60 8.49 -26.92 17.22
N VAL A 61 9.12 -25.84 17.62
CA VAL A 61 10.59 -25.72 17.72
C VAL A 61 10.98 -25.05 19.03
N THR A 62 12.01 -25.56 19.67
CA THR A 62 12.65 -24.89 20.80
C THR A 62 13.47 -23.69 20.31
N ARG A 63 13.81 -22.79 21.23
CA ARG A 63 14.68 -21.65 20.91
C ARG A 63 16.03 -22.10 20.33
N ALA A 64 16.67 -23.12 20.92
CA ALA A 64 17.93 -23.62 20.41
C ALA A 64 17.85 -24.22 19.00
N GLN A 65 16.75 -24.91 18.69
CA GLN A 65 16.48 -25.37 17.33
C GLN A 65 16.23 -24.22 16.35
N ALA A 66 15.48 -23.19 16.77
CA ALA A 66 15.24 -22.02 15.94
C ALA A 66 16.53 -21.25 15.63
N GLU A 67 17.41 -21.08 16.62
CA GLU A 67 18.72 -20.46 16.44
C GLU A 67 19.60 -21.29 15.48
N ALA A 68 19.65 -22.62 15.63
CA ALA A 68 20.39 -23.49 14.72
C ALA A 68 19.85 -23.45 13.28
N ILE A 69 18.52 -23.41 13.10
CA ILE A 69 17.91 -23.25 11.79
C ILE A 69 18.27 -21.89 11.18
N ALA A 70 18.19 -20.80 11.97
CA ALA A 70 18.53 -19.46 11.50
C ALA A 70 20.00 -19.38 11.05
N GLU A 71 20.92 -19.95 11.81
CA GLU A 71 22.34 -20.06 11.43
C GLU A 71 22.55 -20.86 10.16
N GLU A 72 21.85 -22.00 10.02
CA GLU A 72 21.97 -22.88 8.86
C GLU A 72 21.51 -22.16 7.57
N VAL A 73 20.33 -21.51 7.60
CA VAL A 73 19.78 -20.86 6.41
C VAL A 73 20.55 -19.59 6.02
N THR A 74 21.25 -18.96 6.96
CA THR A 74 22.03 -17.74 6.69
C THR A 74 23.51 -17.99 6.47
N ARG A 75 24.00 -19.19 6.74
CA ARG A 75 25.45 -19.58 6.66
C ARG A 75 26.09 -19.28 5.30
N GLY A 76 25.32 -19.43 4.22
CA GLY A 76 25.81 -19.22 2.85
C GLY A 76 25.68 -17.77 2.36
N LEU A 77 25.12 -16.86 3.16
CA LEU A 77 24.99 -15.48 2.77
C LEU A 77 26.34 -14.74 2.88
N PRO A 78 26.63 -13.83 1.93
CA PRO A 78 27.83 -13.00 1.99
C PRO A 78 27.92 -12.20 3.29
N PRO A 79 29.13 -11.87 3.77
CA PRO A 79 29.31 -10.82 4.76
C PRO A 79 28.85 -9.48 4.19
N ALA A 80 28.41 -8.57 5.06
CA ALA A 80 28.06 -7.22 4.61
C ALA A 80 29.32 -6.48 4.15
N ASP A 81 29.27 -5.90 2.96
CA ASP A 81 30.28 -4.98 2.46
C ASP A 81 29.80 -3.54 2.72
N GLY A 82 29.84 -3.13 4.00
CA GLY A 82 29.36 -1.85 4.45
C GLY A 82 27.96 -1.85 5.09
N ALA A 83 27.32 -0.69 5.15
CA ALA A 83 25.95 -0.54 5.66
C ALA A 83 24.91 -0.84 4.57
N GLU A 84 23.71 -1.27 5.00
CA GLU A 84 22.56 -1.40 4.08
C GLU A 84 22.37 -0.08 3.32
N PRO A 85 22.31 -0.10 1.97
CA PRO A 85 22.10 1.13 1.19
C PRO A 85 20.84 1.85 1.64
N PRO A 86 20.94 3.15 2.03
CA PRO A 86 19.79 3.89 2.50
C PRO A 86 18.80 4.14 1.35
N LEU A 87 17.51 3.94 1.61
CA LEU A 87 16.48 4.43 0.70
C LEU A 87 16.42 5.97 0.80
N PRO A 88 16.39 6.68 -0.33
CA PRO A 88 16.22 8.13 -0.33
C PRO A 88 14.85 8.52 0.28
N PRO A 89 14.67 9.78 0.71
CA PRO A 89 13.36 10.27 1.11
C PRO A 89 12.42 10.33 -0.11
N VAL A 90 11.13 10.04 0.12
CA VAL A 90 10.09 10.23 -0.88
C VAL A 90 9.72 11.72 -0.92
N ALA A 91 9.73 12.32 -2.10
CA ALA A 91 9.32 13.70 -2.27
C ALA A 91 7.79 13.83 -2.24
N GLU A 92 7.29 14.91 -1.65
CA GLU A 92 5.89 15.28 -1.80
C GLU A 92 5.59 15.74 -3.24
N LEU A 93 4.38 15.44 -3.70
CA LEU A 93 3.92 15.94 -5.00
C LEU A 93 3.66 17.45 -4.91
N ALA A 94 4.27 18.22 -5.81
CA ALA A 94 4.11 19.68 -5.85
C ALA A 94 2.70 20.08 -6.36
N ALA A 95 2.16 19.31 -7.33
CA ALA A 95 0.85 19.53 -7.95
C ALA A 95 0.26 18.23 -8.44
N GLY A 96 -1.06 18.21 -8.61
CA GLY A 96 -1.76 17.12 -9.27
C GLY A 96 -1.41 17.03 -10.76
N ALA A 97 -1.46 15.82 -11.29
CA ALA A 97 -1.26 15.55 -12.70
C ALA A 97 -2.27 14.50 -13.19
N THR A 98 -2.68 14.60 -14.45
CA THR A 98 -3.54 13.58 -15.08
C THR A 98 -2.85 13.05 -16.33
N SER A 99 -2.74 11.73 -16.40
CA SER A 99 -2.27 11.01 -17.58
C SER A 99 -3.41 10.17 -18.15
N THR A 100 -3.63 10.30 -19.44
CA THR A 100 -4.69 9.57 -20.16
C THR A 100 -4.04 8.67 -21.21
N ILE A 101 -4.39 7.38 -21.15
CA ILE A 101 -3.84 6.36 -22.05
C ILE A 101 -4.99 5.83 -22.89
N ALA A 102 -4.95 6.08 -24.20
CA ALA A 102 -5.93 5.56 -25.14
C ALA A 102 -5.81 4.04 -25.24
N HIS A 103 -6.92 3.33 -25.08
CA HIS A 103 -6.99 1.89 -25.23
C HIS A 103 -8.38 1.46 -25.71
N HIS A 104 -8.42 0.56 -26.68
CA HIS A 104 -9.67 0.02 -27.22
C HIS A 104 -10.29 -1.01 -26.27
N ALA A 105 -10.93 -0.50 -25.21
CA ALA A 105 -11.68 -1.32 -24.27
C ALA A 105 -13.05 -0.68 -23.99
N SER A 106 -14.02 -1.50 -23.62
CA SER A 106 -15.36 -1.03 -23.20
C SER A 106 -15.33 -0.42 -21.80
N GLN A 107 -14.31 -0.72 -21.02
CA GLN A 107 -14.11 -0.23 -19.66
C GLN A 107 -12.89 0.71 -19.59
N ALA A 108 -13.02 1.73 -18.77
CA ALA A 108 -11.92 2.57 -18.35
C ALA A 108 -11.43 2.14 -16.94
N HIS A 109 -10.11 2.11 -16.77
CA HIS A 109 -9.47 1.93 -15.48
C HIS A 109 -8.95 3.27 -15.00
N ILE A 110 -9.29 3.63 -13.79
CA ILE A 110 -8.90 4.90 -13.15
C ILE A 110 -8.13 4.58 -11.90
N MET A 111 -6.92 5.15 -11.80
CA MET A 111 -6.09 5.12 -10.61
C MET A 111 -5.77 6.54 -10.17
N ILE A 112 -5.92 6.82 -8.89
CA ILE A 112 -5.56 8.10 -8.28
C ILE A 112 -4.55 7.78 -7.18
N GLY A 113 -3.42 8.47 -7.14
CA GLY A 113 -2.35 8.14 -6.20
C GLY A 113 -1.53 9.32 -5.72
N ALA A 114 -0.94 9.12 -4.55
CA ALA A 114 0.03 10.03 -3.95
C ALA A 114 0.95 9.23 -3.00
N PRO A 115 2.11 9.77 -2.57
CA PRO A 115 2.81 9.23 -1.42
C PRO A 115 1.89 9.21 -0.20
N GLY A 116 1.86 8.11 0.52
CA GLY A 116 0.97 7.88 1.66
C GLY A 116 1.72 7.88 2.99
N MET A 117 2.05 6.70 3.53
CA MET A 117 2.67 6.59 4.85
C MET A 117 3.76 5.52 4.90
N ARG A 118 4.65 5.64 5.88
CA ARG A 118 5.61 4.60 6.26
C ARG A 118 4.94 3.53 7.14
N ARG A 119 5.60 2.39 7.27
CA ARG A 119 5.09 1.31 8.12
C ARG A 119 5.11 1.65 9.61
N ASP A 120 6.07 2.43 10.04
CA ASP A 120 6.25 2.92 11.41
C ASP A 120 5.69 4.33 11.64
N ASP A 121 4.79 4.80 10.76
CA ASP A 121 4.22 6.14 10.85
C ASP A 121 3.34 6.28 12.11
N PRO A 122 3.47 7.37 12.89
CA PRO A 122 2.59 7.62 14.03
C PRO A 122 1.11 7.74 13.63
N ASP A 123 0.82 8.15 12.40
CA ASP A 123 -0.53 8.24 11.84
C ASP A 123 -1.05 6.90 11.28
N TYR A 124 -0.29 5.79 11.41
CA TYR A 124 -0.63 4.51 10.81
C TYR A 124 -2.05 4.05 11.16
N PHE A 125 -2.40 3.99 12.45
CA PHE A 125 -3.71 3.49 12.87
C PHE A 125 -4.86 4.43 12.50
N PRO A 126 -4.79 5.75 12.69
CA PRO A 126 -5.76 6.69 12.16
C PRO A 126 -5.99 6.56 10.64
N LEU A 127 -4.92 6.48 9.84
CA LEU A 127 -5.01 6.31 8.39
C LEU A 127 -5.56 4.94 8.01
N PHE A 128 -5.17 3.88 8.69
CA PHE A 128 -5.65 2.52 8.46
C PHE A 128 -7.16 2.39 8.72
N VAL A 129 -7.63 2.86 9.89
CA VAL A 129 -9.05 2.83 10.26
C VAL A 129 -9.86 3.78 9.37
N GLY A 130 -9.33 4.98 9.11
CA GLY A 130 -9.97 5.94 8.21
C GLY A 130 -10.10 5.42 6.78
N ASN A 131 -9.08 4.75 6.27
CA ASN A 131 -9.15 4.15 4.95
C ASN A 131 -10.18 3.01 4.88
N TYR A 132 -10.38 2.26 5.96
CA TYR A 132 -11.44 1.26 6.01
C TYR A 132 -12.82 1.90 5.73
N VAL A 133 -13.09 3.07 6.33
CA VAL A 133 -14.32 3.82 6.07
C VAL A 133 -14.34 4.41 4.66
N LEU A 134 -13.21 4.94 4.18
CA LEU A 134 -13.15 5.62 2.87
C LEU A 134 -13.36 4.67 1.70
N GLY A 135 -12.56 3.61 1.59
CA GLY A 135 -12.59 2.70 0.43
C GLY A 135 -12.09 1.28 0.70
N GLY A 136 -11.52 1.03 1.89
CA GLY A 136 -10.96 -0.28 2.26
C GLY A 136 -11.96 -1.28 2.83
N GLY A 137 -13.15 -0.83 3.27
CA GLY A 137 -14.19 -1.66 3.88
C GLY A 137 -15.12 -2.38 2.88
N GLY A 138 -14.78 -2.40 1.60
CA GLY A 138 -15.59 -3.02 0.57
C GLY A 138 -16.96 -2.34 0.43
N PHE A 139 -18.04 -3.11 0.47
CA PHE A 139 -19.40 -2.60 0.22
C PHE A 139 -19.91 -1.53 1.20
N VAL A 140 -19.33 -1.45 2.39
CA VAL A 140 -19.73 -0.47 3.42
C VAL A 140 -18.88 0.80 3.39
N SER A 141 -17.93 0.90 2.45
CA SER A 141 -17.07 2.08 2.32
C SER A 141 -17.74 3.20 1.52
N ARG A 142 -17.39 4.45 1.84
CA ARG A 142 -17.97 5.64 1.19
C ARG A 142 -17.77 5.67 -0.32
N ILE A 143 -16.57 5.33 -0.81
CA ILE A 143 -16.31 5.30 -2.25
C ILE A 143 -17.22 4.29 -2.94
N THR A 144 -17.37 3.09 -2.39
CA THR A 144 -18.25 2.06 -2.97
C THR A 144 -19.71 2.50 -2.90
N GLU A 145 -20.14 3.08 -1.79
CA GLU A 145 -21.50 3.61 -1.65
C GLU A 145 -21.80 4.69 -2.70
N GLU A 146 -20.93 5.69 -2.83
CA GLU A 146 -21.14 6.83 -3.72
C GLU A 146 -21.07 6.45 -5.20
N VAL A 147 -20.10 5.64 -5.58
CA VAL A 147 -19.83 5.29 -7.00
C VAL A 147 -20.71 4.14 -7.46
N ARG A 148 -20.86 3.09 -6.64
CA ARG A 148 -21.57 1.87 -7.03
C ARG A 148 -23.03 1.89 -6.61
N GLN A 149 -23.32 2.03 -5.30
CA GLN A 149 -24.68 1.84 -4.80
C GLN A 149 -25.63 2.97 -5.21
N LYS A 150 -25.18 4.20 -5.09
CA LYS A 150 -26.03 5.38 -5.40
C LYS A 150 -26.11 5.70 -6.89
N ARG A 151 -25.06 5.41 -7.66
CA ARG A 151 -24.94 5.88 -9.06
C ARG A 151 -24.73 4.78 -10.09
N GLY A 152 -24.37 3.56 -9.68
CA GLY A 152 -24.13 2.46 -10.62
C GLY A 152 -22.95 2.67 -11.58
N LEU A 153 -22.03 3.59 -11.25
CA LEU A 153 -20.93 3.99 -12.14
C LEU A 153 -19.80 2.96 -12.22
N ALA A 154 -19.58 2.17 -11.18
CA ALA A 154 -18.53 1.17 -11.16
C ALA A 154 -18.95 -0.11 -10.43
N TYR A 155 -18.47 -1.25 -10.89
CA TYR A 155 -18.64 -2.52 -10.19
C TYR A 155 -17.71 -2.62 -8.97
N SER A 156 -16.48 -2.13 -9.10
CA SER A 156 -15.46 -2.14 -8.07
C SER A 156 -14.81 -0.76 -7.95
N ALA A 157 -14.78 -0.23 -6.73
CA ALA A 157 -14.06 0.97 -6.37
C ALA A 157 -13.49 0.79 -4.95
N TYR A 158 -12.23 1.15 -4.75
CA TYR A 158 -11.52 0.89 -3.50
C TYR A 158 -10.42 1.92 -3.24
N SER A 159 -9.97 2.01 -2.00
CA SER A 159 -8.74 2.72 -1.64
C SER A 159 -7.89 1.90 -0.68
N TYR A 160 -6.58 2.11 -0.71
CA TYR A 160 -5.67 1.50 0.26
C TYR A 160 -4.38 2.30 0.42
N PHE A 161 -3.80 2.20 1.59
CA PHE A 161 -2.40 2.54 1.85
C PHE A 161 -1.55 1.29 1.72
N SER A 162 -0.39 1.40 1.09
CA SER A 162 0.63 0.35 1.05
C SER A 162 1.89 0.83 1.78
N PRO A 163 1.92 0.74 3.12
CA PRO A 163 3.03 1.28 3.91
C PRO A 163 4.33 0.52 3.65
N LEU A 164 5.41 1.25 3.40
CA LEU A 164 6.74 0.71 3.11
C LEU A 164 7.79 1.26 4.11
N LYS A 165 9.09 1.03 3.89
CA LYS A 165 10.19 1.59 4.70
C LYS A 165 10.25 3.13 4.60
N ARG A 166 9.89 3.69 3.46
CA ARG A 166 9.57 5.11 3.26
C ARG A 166 8.08 5.23 2.97
N GLU A 167 7.60 6.44 2.69
CA GLU A 167 6.21 6.69 2.36
C GLU A 167 5.80 5.85 1.14
N GLY A 168 5.13 4.73 1.38
CA GLY A 168 4.53 3.93 0.33
C GLY A 168 3.26 4.58 -0.22
N PRO A 169 2.67 4.11 -1.32
CA PRO A 169 1.57 4.81 -1.96
C PRO A 169 0.27 4.76 -1.17
N PHE A 170 -0.50 5.82 -1.26
CA PHE A 170 -1.96 5.83 -1.09
C PHE A 170 -2.59 5.79 -2.47
N LEU A 171 -3.44 4.82 -2.72
CA LEU A 171 -4.07 4.59 -4.02
C LEU A 171 -5.58 4.45 -3.90
N ILE A 172 -6.28 5.02 -4.89
CA ILE A 172 -7.70 4.77 -5.16
C ILE A 172 -7.78 4.16 -6.55
N GLY A 173 -8.48 3.03 -6.68
CA GLY A 173 -8.68 2.35 -7.95
C GLY A 173 -10.14 2.09 -8.23
N MET A 174 -10.55 2.20 -9.50
CA MET A 174 -11.87 1.81 -9.94
C MET A 174 -11.89 1.41 -11.42
N GLN A 175 -12.92 0.63 -11.77
CA GLN A 175 -13.24 0.28 -13.14
C GLN A 175 -14.67 0.74 -13.45
N THR A 176 -14.85 1.44 -14.56
CA THR A 176 -16.12 2.01 -14.99
C THR A 176 -16.31 1.82 -16.49
N GLN A 177 -17.54 2.03 -16.98
CA GLN A 177 -17.75 2.13 -18.41
C GLN A 177 -17.05 3.37 -18.98
N ARG A 178 -16.43 3.25 -20.15
CA ARG A 178 -15.64 4.32 -20.77
C ARG A 178 -16.38 5.66 -20.81
N GLY A 179 -17.63 5.66 -21.24
CA GLY A 179 -18.47 6.88 -21.32
C GLY A 179 -18.82 7.52 -19.97
N GLN A 180 -18.59 6.81 -18.85
CA GLN A 180 -18.87 7.28 -17.49
C GLN A 180 -17.60 7.65 -16.71
N ALA A 181 -16.43 7.53 -17.32
CA ALA A 181 -15.14 7.70 -16.63
C ALA A 181 -14.99 9.08 -15.99
N ALA A 182 -15.37 10.14 -16.68
CA ALA A 182 -15.28 11.51 -16.17
C ALA A 182 -16.20 11.74 -14.96
N GLU A 183 -17.43 11.23 -15.01
CA GLU A 183 -18.39 11.33 -13.92
C GLU A 183 -17.93 10.52 -12.70
N ALA A 184 -17.49 9.27 -12.92
CA ALA A 184 -17.00 8.41 -11.86
C ALA A 184 -15.77 9.02 -11.17
N LEU A 185 -14.82 9.59 -11.93
CA LEU A 185 -13.67 10.31 -11.41
C LEU A 185 -14.08 11.49 -10.53
N ALA A 186 -15.00 12.34 -11.03
CA ALA A 186 -15.48 13.50 -10.27
C ALA A 186 -16.15 13.09 -8.93
N VAL A 187 -16.96 12.03 -8.93
CA VAL A 187 -17.58 11.49 -7.71
C VAL A 187 -16.56 11.02 -6.70
N VAL A 188 -15.52 10.27 -7.14
CA VAL A 188 -14.47 9.81 -6.25
C VAL A 188 -13.66 10.96 -5.67
N GLN A 189 -13.29 11.95 -6.50
CA GLN A 189 -12.55 13.13 -6.05
C GLN A 189 -13.34 13.94 -5.03
N ALA A 190 -14.64 14.15 -5.27
CA ALA A 190 -15.51 14.83 -4.32
C ALA A 190 -15.66 14.06 -3.00
N THR A 191 -15.80 12.73 -3.07
CA THR A 191 -15.87 11.85 -1.90
C THR A 191 -14.59 11.92 -1.07
N LEU A 192 -13.42 11.86 -1.71
CA LEU A 192 -12.12 11.98 -1.05
C LEU A 192 -11.96 13.34 -0.39
N ALA A 193 -12.23 14.43 -1.12
CA ALA A 193 -12.12 15.80 -0.60
C ALA A 193 -13.05 16.01 0.62
N GLY A 194 -14.27 15.53 0.56
CA GLY A 194 -15.21 15.55 1.68
C GLY A 194 -14.68 14.75 2.89
N PHE A 195 -14.13 13.57 2.65
CA PHE A 195 -13.57 12.74 3.71
C PHE A 195 -12.35 13.40 4.38
N VAL A 196 -11.44 13.97 3.61
CA VAL A 196 -10.27 14.71 4.15
C VAL A 196 -10.71 15.92 4.97
N LYS A 197 -11.76 16.63 4.52
CA LYS A 197 -12.29 17.81 5.23
C LYS A 197 -12.95 17.44 6.55
N ASP A 198 -13.86 16.48 6.53
CA ASP A 198 -14.81 16.25 7.62
C ASP A 198 -14.49 15.00 8.46
N GLY A 199 -13.72 14.05 7.92
CA GLY A 199 -13.48 12.75 8.52
C GLY A 199 -14.69 11.80 8.43
N PRO A 200 -14.64 10.66 9.12
CA PRO A 200 -15.79 9.75 9.25
C PRO A 200 -16.80 10.31 10.28
N THR A 201 -18.03 9.80 10.22
CA THR A 201 -18.98 9.96 11.32
C THR A 201 -18.66 8.99 12.46
N GLU A 202 -19.15 9.27 13.67
CA GLU A 202 -19.00 8.34 14.80
C GLU A 202 -19.61 6.96 14.50
N LYS A 203 -20.73 6.91 13.80
CA LYS A 203 -21.38 5.64 13.40
C LYS A 203 -20.48 4.81 12.48
N GLU A 204 -19.84 5.44 11.50
CA GLU A 204 -18.90 4.78 10.60
C GLU A 204 -17.64 4.30 11.34
N LEU A 205 -17.12 5.13 12.25
CA LEU A 205 -15.95 4.77 13.07
C LEU A 205 -16.24 3.56 13.94
N VAL A 206 -17.36 3.53 14.63
CA VAL A 206 -17.77 2.40 15.50
C VAL A 206 -17.89 1.12 14.66
N ALA A 207 -18.58 1.18 13.52
CA ALA A 207 -18.73 0.03 12.63
C ALA A 207 -17.38 -0.47 12.07
N ALA A 208 -16.49 0.45 11.68
CA ALA A 208 -15.15 0.12 11.18
C ALA A 208 -14.31 -0.58 12.27
N LYS A 209 -14.28 -0.03 13.49
CA LYS A 209 -13.59 -0.65 14.62
C LYS A 209 -14.12 -2.04 14.93
N GLN A 210 -15.44 -2.20 15.04
CA GLN A 210 -16.05 -3.49 15.29
C GLN A 210 -15.65 -4.54 14.26
N ASN A 211 -15.64 -4.19 12.98
CA ASN A 211 -15.24 -5.10 11.91
C ASN A 211 -13.75 -5.45 11.95
N ILE A 212 -12.89 -4.42 12.10
CA ILE A 212 -11.43 -4.59 12.14
C ILE A 212 -11.02 -5.44 13.35
N MET A 213 -11.52 -5.12 14.54
CA MET A 213 -11.19 -5.83 15.78
C MET A 213 -11.80 -7.22 15.80
N GLY A 214 -13.08 -7.37 15.42
CA GLY A 214 -13.74 -8.66 15.35
C GLY A 214 -13.16 -9.61 14.31
N GLY A 215 -12.62 -9.06 13.21
CA GLY A 215 -11.92 -9.82 12.17
C GLY A 215 -10.44 -10.10 12.46
N PHE A 216 -9.87 -9.51 13.52
CA PHE A 216 -8.44 -9.64 13.80
C PHE A 216 -7.99 -11.08 14.08
N PRO A 217 -8.73 -11.91 14.86
CA PRO A 217 -8.35 -13.31 15.07
C PRO A 217 -8.19 -14.10 13.76
N LEU A 218 -8.98 -13.78 12.74
CA LEU A 218 -8.89 -14.43 11.43
C LEU A 218 -7.61 -14.03 10.64
N ARG A 219 -6.88 -13.01 11.10
CA ARG A 219 -5.60 -12.59 10.50
C ARG A 219 -4.41 -13.34 11.08
N ILE A 220 -4.60 -14.10 12.16
CA ILE A 220 -3.57 -14.84 12.90
C ILE A 220 -4.02 -16.27 13.24
N ASP A 221 -4.98 -16.83 12.50
CA ASP A 221 -5.61 -18.13 12.78
C ASP A 221 -4.81 -19.33 12.24
N SER A 222 -3.67 -19.12 11.63
CA SER A 222 -2.82 -20.19 11.09
C SER A 222 -1.33 -19.83 11.18
N ASN A 223 -0.47 -20.86 11.23
CA ASN A 223 0.98 -20.67 11.25
C ASN A 223 1.46 -19.81 10.10
N ARG A 224 0.90 -19.96 8.89
CA ARG A 224 1.24 -19.13 7.74
C ARG A 224 0.96 -17.66 8.02
N LYS A 225 -0.24 -17.32 8.48
CA LYS A 225 -0.62 -15.92 8.75
C LYS A 225 0.21 -15.32 9.89
N ILE A 226 0.50 -16.12 10.93
CA ILE A 226 1.39 -15.67 12.01
C ILE A 226 2.80 -15.45 11.46
N HIS A 227 3.33 -16.37 10.65
CA HIS A 227 4.63 -16.24 10.01
C HIS A 227 4.75 -14.97 9.17
N ASP A 228 3.75 -14.69 8.32
CA ASP A 228 3.74 -13.48 7.48
C ASP A 228 3.77 -12.19 8.34
N ASN A 229 3.04 -12.18 9.46
CA ASN A 229 3.09 -11.08 10.42
C ASN A 229 4.46 -10.97 11.12
N LEU A 230 5.07 -12.09 11.55
CA LEU A 230 6.39 -12.09 12.18
C LEU A 230 7.47 -11.58 11.20
N ALA A 231 7.44 -12.04 9.96
CA ALA A 231 8.35 -11.57 8.92
C ALA A 231 8.20 -10.06 8.69
N MET A 232 6.98 -9.55 8.63
CA MET A 232 6.68 -8.13 8.50
C MET A 232 7.17 -7.33 9.72
N ILE A 233 6.92 -7.79 10.94
CA ILE A 233 7.38 -7.16 12.19
C ILE A 233 8.91 -7.07 12.18
N GLY A 234 9.60 -8.16 11.86
CA GLY A 234 11.05 -8.18 11.78
C GLY A 234 11.62 -7.28 10.70
N PHE A 235 11.07 -7.34 9.49
CA PHE A 235 11.54 -6.54 8.34
C PHE A 235 11.40 -5.02 8.57
N TYR A 236 10.30 -4.58 9.17
CA TYR A 236 10.06 -3.16 9.48
C TYR A 236 10.54 -2.75 10.87
N ARG A 237 11.14 -3.68 11.65
CA ARG A 237 11.63 -3.46 13.01
C ARG A 237 10.55 -2.89 13.93
N LEU A 238 9.33 -3.40 13.81
CA LEU A 238 8.21 -3.02 14.66
C LEU A 238 8.38 -3.65 16.08
N PRO A 239 7.71 -3.11 17.10
CA PRO A 239 7.71 -3.72 18.42
C PRO A 239 7.24 -5.17 18.38
N LEU A 240 7.86 -6.06 19.16
CA LEU A 240 7.43 -7.47 19.24
C LEU A 240 6.01 -7.62 19.78
N THR A 241 5.50 -6.64 20.52
CA THR A 241 4.13 -6.56 21.01
C THR A 241 3.12 -6.09 19.95
N TYR A 242 3.57 -5.86 18.71
CA TYR A 242 2.73 -5.26 17.64
C TYR A 242 1.37 -5.95 17.47
N LEU A 243 1.33 -7.28 17.48
CA LEU A 243 0.08 -8.03 17.35
C LEU A 243 -0.80 -7.92 18.60
N GLU A 244 -0.20 -7.93 19.79
CA GLU A 244 -0.90 -7.77 21.08
C GLU A 244 -1.52 -6.39 21.22
N ASP A 245 -0.83 -5.37 20.71
CA ASP A 245 -1.26 -3.97 20.80
C ASP A 245 -2.15 -3.54 19.64
N PHE A 246 -2.27 -4.36 18.58
CA PHE A 246 -3.02 -3.99 17.38
C PHE A 246 -4.47 -3.59 17.68
N VAL A 247 -5.20 -4.45 18.41
CA VAL A 247 -6.61 -4.20 18.77
C VAL A 247 -6.75 -2.94 19.63
N LYS A 248 -5.88 -2.77 20.63
CA LYS A 248 -5.86 -1.58 21.50
C LYS A 248 -5.60 -0.30 20.71
N ASN A 249 -4.68 -0.36 19.75
CA ASN A 249 -4.37 0.79 18.91
C ASN A 249 -5.52 1.17 17.98
N VAL A 250 -6.23 0.19 17.42
CA VAL A 250 -7.47 0.43 16.65
C VAL A 250 -8.56 1.02 17.54
N GLU A 251 -8.74 0.48 18.75
CA GLU A 251 -9.77 0.93 19.70
C GLU A 251 -9.60 2.40 20.11
N ARG A 252 -8.38 2.89 20.28
CA ARG A 252 -8.07 4.25 20.69
C ARG A 252 -8.34 5.31 19.63
N VAL A 253 -8.38 4.96 18.35
CA VAL A 253 -8.54 5.91 17.25
C VAL A 253 -9.87 6.68 17.39
N THR A 254 -9.83 7.99 17.28
CA THR A 254 -11.01 8.87 17.28
C THR A 254 -11.30 9.45 15.90
N VAL A 255 -12.49 10.03 15.71
CA VAL A 255 -12.83 10.77 14.47
C VAL A 255 -11.86 11.93 14.25
N ALA A 256 -11.46 12.62 15.31
CA ALA A 256 -10.50 13.72 15.25
C ALA A 256 -9.13 13.23 14.76
N ASP A 257 -8.62 12.09 15.29
CA ASP A 257 -7.35 11.52 14.88
C ASP A 257 -7.36 11.19 13.37
N ILE A 258 -8.45 10.57 12.88
CA ILE A 258 -8.60 10.24 11.46
C ILE A 258 -8.61 11.50 10.61
N ARG A 259 -9.47 12.46 10.93
CA ARG A 259 -9.59 13.70 10.19
C ARG A 259 -8.24 14.43 10.11
N ASP A 260 -7.55 14.55 11.23
CA ASP A 260 -6.32 15.31 11.33
C ASP A 260 -5.15 14.57 10.63
N ALA A 261 -5.10 13.23 10.71
CA ALA A 261 -4.14 12.42 9.96
C ALA A 261 -4.36 12.51 8.45
N PHE A 262 -5.61 12.40 7.98
CA PHE A 262 -5.91 12.57 6.55
C PHE A 262 -5.56 13.97 6.05
N LYS A 263 -5.84 15.03 6.80
CA LYS A 263 -5.44 16.40 6.45
C LYS A 263 -3.92 16.57 6.31
N ARG A 264 -3.14 15.87 7.14
CA ARG A 264 -1.68 15.94 7.07
C ARG A 264 -1.09 15.14 5.93
N ARG A 265 -1.72 14.02 5.55
CA ARG A 265 -1.12 13.02 4.64
C ARG A 265 -1.75 12.94 3.27
N VAL A 266 -2.98 13.38 3.11
CA VAL A 266 -3.72 13.24 1.85
C VAL A 266 -4.12 14.61 1.33
N HIS A 267 -3.56 14.99 0.19
CA HIS A 267 -3.79 16.27 -0.47
C HIS A 267 -4.46 16.02 -1.83
N PRO A 268 -5.81 16.02 -1.90
CA PRO A 268 -6.54 15.66 -3.12
C PRO A 268 -6.17 16.49 -4.35
N ASP A 269 -5.79 17.75 -4.14
CA ASP A 269 -5.35 18.69 -5.18
C ASP A 269 -3.97 18.39 -5.74
N LYS A 270 -3.17 17.59 -5.04
CA LYS A 270 -1.80 17.22 -5.46
C LYS A 270 -1.70 15.78 -5.99
N MET A 271 -2.78 15.00 -5.93
CA MET A 271 -2.74 13.61 -6.37
C MET A 271 -2.62 13.47 -7.88
N VAL A 272 -1.90 12.43 -8.31
CA VAL A 272 -1.84 12.08 -9.73
C VAL A 272 -2.97 11.13 -10.09
N THR A 273 -3.49 11.27 -11.31
CA THR A 273 -4.56 10.44 -11.86
C THR A 273 -4.09 9.80 -13.15
N VAL A 274 -4.33 8.50 -13.30
CA VAL A 274 -4.13 7.75 -14.54
C VAL A 274 -5.47 7.20 -14.99
N VAL A 275 -5.85 7.48 -16.24
CA VAL A 275 -7.06 6.97 -16.86
C VAL A 275 -6.68 6.18 -18.10
N VAL A 276 -6.96 4.87 -18.10
CA VAL A 276 -6.71 3.98 -19.24
C VAL A 276 -8.04 3.54 -19.84
N GLY A 277 -8.16 3.57 -21.17
CA GLY A 277 -9.39 3.17 -21.87
C GLY A 277 -10.28 4.34 -22.27
N THR A 278 -9.70 5.52 -22.54
CA THR A 278 -10.40 6.65 -23.12
C THR A 278 -10.36 6.61 -24.65
N ASP A 279 -11.28 7.32 -25.31
CA ASP A 279 -11.10 7.71 -26.70
C ASP A 279 -9.96 8.73 -26.80
N LYS A 280 -9.31 8.79 -27.97
CA LYS A 280 -8.23 9.76 -28.23
C LYS A 280 -8.64 11.17 -27.92
#